data_ea86e92ced7be3eb60d4c8d431122af5
#
_entry.id   ea86e92ced7be3eb60d4c8d431122af5
#
_cell.length_a   1.000
_cell.length_b   1.000
_cell.length_c   1.000
_cell.angle_alpha   90.00
_cell.angle_beta   90.00
_cell.angle_gamma   90.00
#
_symmetry.space_group_name_H-M   'P 1'
#
loop_
_entity.id
_entity.type
_entity.pdbx_description
1 polymer ?
#
loop_
_entity_poly.entity_id
_entity_poly.type
_entity_poly.pdbx_seq_one_letter_code
_entity_poly.pdbx_strand_id
1 'polypeptide(L)'
;MKKLEDICAAYLEGYFYAKITEQLITSKIYSSDLDKLEKTAVECMKDYIEHSSFSTEEKEEIKKNYEHWADVTLNGIKQRLRDSDKLYE
;
A
#
# COMPACT_ATOMS: atom_id res chain seq x y z
N MET A 1 4.75 -17.62 12.85
CA MET A 1 5.45 -17.09 11.67
C MET A 1 4.49 -16.22 10.86
N LYS A 2 4.90 -15.01 10.48
CA LYS A 2 4.04 -14.13 9.69
C LYS A 2 3.96 -14.65 8.24
N LYS A 3 2.77 -14.61 7.67
CA LYS A 3 2.57 -14.96 6.27
C LYS A 3 3.13 -13.84 5.39
N LEU A 4 3.52 -14.18 4.16
CA LEU A 4 4.02 -13.19 3.19
C LEU A 4 3.01 -12.06 2.97
N GLU A 5 1.73 -12.39 2.89
CA GLU A 5 0.65 -11.42 2.78
C GLU A 5 0.69 -10.38 3.89
N ASP A 6 0.87 -10.83 5.14
CA ASP A 6 0.91 -9.94 6.30
C ASP A 6 2.12 -9.01 6.26
N ILE A 7 3.26 -9.51 5.82
CA ILE A 7 4.48 -8.72 5.69
C ILE A 7 4.31 -7.64 4.62
N CYS A 8 3.76 -8.01 3.47
CA CYS A 8 3.51 -7.09 2.37
C CYS A 8 2.43 -6.07 2.73
N ALA A 9 1.36 -6.50 3.41
CA ALA A 9 0.32 -5.60 3.87
C ALA A 9 0.88 -4.57 4.86
N ALA A 10 1.73 -4.99 5.78
CA ALA A 10 2.37 -4.08 6.73
C ALA A 10 3.24 -3.04 6.04
N TYR A 11 4.01 -3.46 5.03
CA TYR A 11 4.83 -2.55 4.23
C TYR A 11 3.97 -1.51 3.52
N LEU A 12 2.91 -1.98 2.83
CA LEU A 12 2.02 -1.11 2.06
C LEU A 12 1.25 -0.15 2.96
N GLU A 13 0.72 -0.62 4.08
CA GLU A 13 0.03 0.23 5.04
C GLU A 13 0.97 1.32 5.58
N GLY A 14 2.18 0.95 5.96
CA GLY A 14 3.18 1.90 6.44
C GLY A 14 3.49 2.97 5.41
N TYR A 15 3.68 2.56 4.15
CA TYR A 15 3.95 3.47 3.05
C TYR A 15 2.78 4.44 2.83
N PHE A 16 1.56 3.90 2.72
CA PHE A 16 0.37 4.71 2.49
C PHE A 16 0.13 5.70 3.62
N TYR A 17 0.16 5.24 4.88
CA TYR A 17 -0.09 6.10 6.02
C TYR A 17 0.97 7.20 6.18
N ALA A 18 2.23 6.92 5.88
CA ALA A 18 3.28 7.94 5.93
C ALA A 18 2.99 9.07 4.94
N LYS A 19 2.61 8.71 3.71
CA LYS A 19 2.31 9.69 2.66
C LYS A 19 0.99 10.43 2.92
N ILE A 20 -0.03 9.72 3.35
CA ILE A 20 -1.34 10.27 3.65
C ILE A 20 -1.26 11.27 4.82
N THR A 21 -0.53 10.92 5.88
CA THR A 21 -0.37 11.79 7.04
C THR A 21 0.25 13.13 6.64
N GLU A 22 1.27 13.12 5.81
CA GLU A 22 1.88 14.34 5.27
C GLU A 22 0.82 15.23 4.60
N GLN A 23 -0.01 14.64 3.78
CA GLN A 23 -1.00 15.36 3.00
C GLN A 23 -2.18 15.88 3.84
N LEU A 24 -2.63 15.09 4.83
CA LEU A 24 -3.76 15.44 5.70
C LEU A 24 -3.49 16.64 6.61
N ILE A 25 -2.23 16.96 6.85
CA ILE A 25 -1.84 18.14 7.62
C ILE A 25 -2.36 19.42 6.92
N THR A 26 -2.43 19.41 5.60
CA THR A 26 -2.76 20.60 4.81
C THR A 26 -4.16 20.57 4.20
N SER A 27 -4.73 19.39 3.88
CA SER A 27 -6.02 19.30 3.18
C SER A 27 -6.57 17.89 3.17
N LYS A 28 -7.80 17.75 2.65
CA LYS A 28 -8.39 16.45 2.32
C LYS A 28 -7.64 15.82 1.15
N ILE A 29 -7.80 14.53 1.00
CA ILE A 29 -7.13 13.74 -0.04
C ILE A 29 -8.12 13.36 -1.13
N TYR A 30 -7.70 13.46 -2.39
CA TYR A 30 -8.49 12.99 -3.53
C TYR A 30 -8.25 11.51 -3.79
N SER A 31 -9.31 10.80 -4.15
CA SER A 31 -9.23 9.37 -4.50
C SER A 31 -8.24 9.12 -5.64
N SER A 32 -8.20 10.02 -6.63
CA SER A 32 -7.25 9.93 -7.74
C SER A 32 -5.79 10.01 -7.30
N ASP A 33 -5.50 10.78 -6.25
CA ASP A 33 -4.15 10.89 -5.70
C ASP A 33 -3.73 9.57 -5.03
N LEU A 34 -4.68 8.89 -4.38
CA LEU A 34 -4.44 7.59 -3.77
C LEU A 34 -4.16 6.52 -4.83
N ASP A 35 -4.86 6.58 -5.97
CA ASP A 35 -4.63 5.65 -7.06
C ASP A 35 -3.21 5.80 -7.66
N LYS A 36 -2.73 7.03 -7.77
CA LYS A 36 -1.35 7.30 -8.19
C LYS A 36 -0.34 6.82 -7.15
N LEU A 37 -0.65 7.03 -5.88
CA LEU A 37 0.19 6.60 -4.77
C LEU A 37 0.31 5.07 -4.74
N GLU A 38 -0.75 4.34 -5.09
CA GLU A 38 -0.74 2.89 -5.18
C GLU A 38 0.34 2.40 -6.15
N LYS A 39 0.42 2.99 -7.33
CA LYS A 39 1.43 2.62 -8.34
C LYS A 39 2.84 2.81 -7.79
N THR A 40 3.09 3.93 -7.15
CA THR A 40 4.39 4.21 -6.54
C THR A 40 4.71 3.23 -5.42
N ALA A 41 3.72 2.93 -4.57
CA ALA A 41 3.89 1.98 -3.47
C ALA A 41 4.24 0.59 -3.98
N VAL A 42 3.58 0.14 -5.04
CA VAL A 42 3.85 -1.17 -5.66
C VAL A 42 5.27 -1.21 -6.22
N GLU A 43 5.72 -0.17 -6.90
CA GLU A 43 7.08 -0.10 -7.44
C GLU A 43 8.13 -0.11 -6.31
N CYS A 44 7.89 0.63 -5.24
CA CYS A 44 8.78 0.62 -4.07
C CYS A 44 8.84 -0.75 -3.41
N MET A 45 7.70 -1.43 -3.31
CA MET A 45 7.64 -2.76 -2.73
C MET A 45 8.38 -3.77 -3.60
N LYS A 46 8.23 -3.70 -4.93
CA LYS A 46 8.96 -4.57 -5.86
C LYS A 46 10.48 -4.42 -5.67
N ASP A 47 10.95 -3.20 -5.57
CA ASP A 47 12.37 -2.92 -5.37
C ASP A 47 12.85 -3.48 -4.03
N TYR A 48 12.08 -3.26 -2.97
CA TYR A 48 12.38 -3.80 -1.65
C TYR A 48 12.48 -5.33 -1.67
N ILE A 49 11.51 -6.00 -2.29
CA ILE A 49 11.46 -7.46 -2.38
C ILE A 49 12.65 -8.01 -3.18
N GLU A 50 13.01 -7.34 -4.28
CA GLU A 50 14.13 -7.76 -5.13
C GLU A 50 15.45 -7.79 -4.36
N HIS A 51 15.64 -6.85 -3.45
CA HIS A 51 16.86 -6.74 -2.62
C HIS A 51 16.74 -7.42 -1.26
N SER A 52 15.65 -8.12 -1.01
CA SER A 52 15.41 -8.79 0.27
C SER A 52 16.07 -10.17 0.33
N SER A 53 16.04 -10.75 1.53
CA SER A 53 16.51 -12.11 1.78
C SER A 53 15.46 -13.19 1.53
N PHE A 54 14.31 -12.83 0.97
CA PHE A 54 13.29 -13.81 0.62
C PHE A 54 13.81 -14.82 -0.40
N SER A 55 13.32 -16.06 -0.31
CA SER A 55 13.68 -17.10 -1.27
C SER A 55 13.07 -16.76 -2.65
N THR A 56 13.59 -17.42 -3.69
CA THR A 56 13.06 -17.27 -5.04
C THR A 56 11.57 -17.62 -5.10
N GLU A 57 11.16 -18.68 -4.41
CA GLU A 57 9.76 -19.11 -4.35
C GLU A 57 8.88 -18.07 -3.68
N GLU A 58 9.36 -17.48 -2.58
CA GLU A 58 8.65 -16.43 -1.87
C GLU A 58 8.50 -15.17 -2.74
N LYS A 59 9.57 -14.78 -3.45
CA LYS A 59 9.54 -13.64 -4.37
C LYS A 59 8.52 -13.86 -5.49
N GLU A 60 8.45 -15.07 -6.03
CA GLU A 60 7.48 -15.41 -7.08
C GLU A 60 6.04 -15.34 -6.55
N GLU A 61 5.79 -15.83 -5.35
CA GLU A 61 4.47 -15.75 -4.73
C GLU A 61 4.05 -14.30 -4.51
N ILE A 62 4.97 -13.47 -4.03
CA ILE A 62 4.71 -12.04 -3.84
C ILE A 62 4.39 -11.37 -5.18
N LYS A 63 5.14 -11.67 -6.23
CA LYS A 63 4.93 -11.11 -7.57
C LYS A 63 3.55 -11.43 -8.14
N LYS A 64 2.99 -12.59 -7.80
CA LYS A 64 1.65 -12.97 -8.25
C LYS A 64 0.55 -12.20 -7.54
N ASN A 65 0.78 -11.72 -6.34
CA ASN A 65 -0.25 -11.22 -5.46
C ASN A 65 -0.12 -9.75 -5.05
N TYR A 66 1.02 -9.11 -5.32
CA TYR A 66 1.28 -7.79 -4.75
C TYR A 66 0.29 -6.72 -5.22
N GLU A 67 -0.19 -6.78 -6.45
CA GLU A 67 -1.18 -5.83 -6.95
C GLU A 67 -2.51 -5.99 -6.23
N HIS A 68 -2.93 -7.24 -6.03
CA HIS A 68 -4.15 -7.54 -5.29
C HIS A 68 -4.04 -7.07 -3.83
N TRP A 69 -2.92 -7.35 -3.19
CA TRP A 69 -2.69 -6.94 -1.80
C TRP A 69 -2.68 -5.42 -1.67
N ALA A 70 -2.09 -4.72 -2.64
CA ALA A 70 -2.10 -3.26 -2.66
C ALA A 70 -3.53 -2.70 -2.81
N ASP A 71 -4.33 -3.29 -3.70
CA ASP A 71 -5.73 -2.90 -3.88
C ASP A 71 -6.54 -3.08 -2.60
N VAL A 72 -6.42 -4.23 -1.96
CA VAL A 72 -7.15 -4.52 -0.72
C VAL A 72 -6.75 -3.53 0.38
N THR A 73 -5.45 -3.26 0.52
CA THR A 73 -4.93 -2.33 1.52
C THR A 73 -5.44 -0.91 1.25
N LEU A 74 -5.36 -0.48 0.01
CA LEU A 74 -5.79 0.87 -0.37
C LEU A 74 -7.30 1.05 -0.19
N ASN A 75 -8.11 0.06 -0.57
CA ASN A 75 -9.56 0.12 -0.39
C ASN A 75 -9.95 0.22 1.09
N GLY A 76 -9.23 -0.46 1.97
CA GLY A 76 -9.43 -0.34 3.41
C GLY A 76 -9.11 1.07 3.92
N ILE A 77 -8.03 1.66 3.42
CA ILE A 77 -7.65 3.02 3.76
C ILE A 77 -8.67 4.03 3.23
N LYS A 78 -9.11 3.88 1.99
CA LYS A 78 -10.15 4.74 1.40
C LYS A 78 -11.42 4.72 2.24
N GLN A 79 -11.84 3.54 2.71
CA GLN A 79 -13.03 3.41 3.54
C GLN A 79 -12.87 4.16 4.86
N ARG A 80 -11.72 4.05 5.50
CA ARG A 80 -11.45 4.78 6.76
C ARG A 80 -11.48 6.29 6.54
N LEU A 81 -10.95 6.76 5.41
CA LEU A 81 -10.95 8.18 5.06
C LEU A 81 -12.36 8.69 4.77
N ARG A 82 -13.19 7.88 4.11
CA ARG A 82 -14.60 8.21 3.88
C ARG A 82 -15.35 8.34 5.20
N ASP A 83 -15.16 7.38 6.09
CA ASP A 83 -15.81 7.37 7.40
C ASP A 83 -15.42 8.58 8.24
N SER A 84 -14.22 9.12 8.03
CA SER A 84 -13.73 10.32 8.72
C SER A 84 -13.95 11.61 7.94
N ASP A 85 -14.65 11.56 6.82
CA ASP A 85 -14.90 12.71 5.93
C ASP A 85 -13.59 13.40 5.49
N LYS A 86 -12.58 12.59 5.15
CA LYS A 86 -11.26 13.08 4.73
C LYS A 86 -10.96 12.79 3.26
N LEU A 87 -11.87 12.10 2.56
CA LEU A 87 -11.65 11.69 1.18
C LEU A 87 -12.58 12.43 0.23
N TYR A 88 -12.01 13.05 -0.79
CA TYR A 88 -12.73 13.56 -1.97
C TYR A 88 -12.76 12.46 -3.02
N GLU A 89 -13.89 12.22 -3.59
CA GLU A 89 -14.07 11.24 -4.67
C GLU A 89 -14.24 11.85 -6.04
#